data_d51ffc253aafb3f7d934172c1da47f17
#
_entry.id   d51ffc253aafb3f7d934172c1da47f17
#
_cell.length_a   1.000
_cell.length_b   1.000
_cell.length_c   1.000
_cell.angle_alpha   90.00
_cell.angle_beta   90.00
_cell.angle_gamma   90.00
#
_symmetry.space_group_name_H-M   'P 1'
#
loop_
_entity.id
_entity.type
_entity.pdbx_description
1 polymer ?
#
loop_
_entity_poly.entity_id
_entity_poly.type
_entity_poly.pdbx_seq_one_letter_code
_entity_poly.pdbx_strand_id
1 'polypeptide(L)'
;DEQFQIKHLRNPEAASEDMIFFSKTGCVLGPSDKIFTQTSARIREGAGLPKNFRMVHGLRHVFGTLHAVAGTLALLLKELMTHKDLNTTLRYIEIASNEAKQASDKTGEIIDKHIKGDYSPNANVVNLTS
;
A
#
# COMPACT_ATOMS: atom_id res chain seq x y z
N ASP A 1 -24.17 2.45 -0.39
CA ASP A 1 -22.96 2.16 0.41
C ASP A 1 -23.41 1.58 1.76
N GLU A 2 -23.01 0.34 2.07
CA GLU A 2 -23.44 -0.40 3.27
C GLU A 2 -22.99 0.30 4.57
N GLN A 3 -21.79 0.87 4.59
CA GLN A 3 -21.27 1.61 5.76
C GLN A 3 -22.08 2.88 6.04
N PHE A 4 -22.52 3.56 4.99
CA PHE A 4 -23.36 4.72 5.10
C PHE A 4 -24.75 4.34 5.66
N GLN A 5 -25.33 3.24 5.19
CA GLN A 5 -26.61 2.71 5.69
C GLN A 5 -26.51 2.34 7.17
N ILE A 6 -25.44 1.63 7.58
CA ILE A 6 -25.22 1.25 8.99
C ILE A 6 -25.03 2.49 9.87
N LYS A 7 -24.33 3.52 9.40
CA LYS A 7 -24.13 4.79 10.12
C LYS A 7 -25.49 5.45 10.40
N HIS A 8 -26.31 5.61 9.38
CA HIS A 8 -27.62 6.25 9.53
C HIS A 8 -28.63 5.44 10.37
N LEU A 9 -28.56 4.12 10.33
CA LEU A 9 -29.38 3.27 11.18
C LEU A 9 -29.05 3.37 12.66
N ARG A 10 -27.78 3.63 13.01
CA ARG A 10 -27.30 3.70 14.39
C ARG A 10 -27.22 5.12 14.95
N ASN A 11 -27.06 6.10 14.10
CA ASN A 11 -27.05 7.49 14.46
C ASN A 11 -27.71 8.34 13.36
N PRO A 12 -29.05 8.42 13.34
CA PRO A 12 -29.78 9.12 12.28
C PRO A 12 -29.46 10.62 12.21
N GLU A 13 -29.00 11.22 13.31
CA GLU A 13 -28.62 12.62 13.38
C GLU A 13 -27.17 12.88 12.91
N ALA A 14 -26.40 11.81 12.61
CA ALA A 14 -25.04 11.96 12.12
C ALA A 14 -25.01 12.67 10.78
N ALA A 15 -24.29 13.81 10.71
CA ALA A 15 -24.08 14.52 9.46
C ALA A 15 -23.29 13.67 8.45
N SER A 16 -23.47 13.95 7.16
CA SER A 16 -22.73 13.25 6.09
C SER A 16 -21.21 13.39 6.19
N GLU A 17 -20.75 14.43 6.86
CA GLU A 17 -19.33 14.76 7.09
C GLU A 17 -18.73 14.04 8.30
N ASP A 18 -19.55 13.31 9.08
CA ASP A 18 -19.08 12.62 10.27
C ASP A 18 -18.18 11.42 9.92
N MET A 19 -17.42 11.00 10.91
CA MET A 19 -16.50 9.88 10.80
C MET A 19 -17.18 8.60 10.31
N ILE A 20 -16.53 7.88 9.41
CA ILE A 20 -17.06 6.63 8.82
C ILE A 20 -17.03 5.49 9.84
N PHE A 21 -16.06 5.49 10.76
CA PHE A 21 -15.86 4.41 11.74
C PHE A 21 -16.43 4.79 13.10
N PHE A 22 -17.32 3.95 13.62
CA PHE A 22 -17.96 4.11 14.91
C PHE A 22 -18.20 2.76 15.60
N SER A 23 -18.35 2.78 16.92
CA SER A 23 -18.61 1.59 17.73
C SER A 23 -20.02 1.05 17.51
N LYS A 24 -20.30 -0.14 18.05
CA LYS A 24 -21.64 -0.71 18.05
C LYS A 24 -22.68 0.18 18.78
N THR A 25 -22.23 1.06 19.65
CA THR A 25 -23.06 2.02 20.39
C THR A 25 -23.18 3.38 19.71
N GLY A 26 -22.61 3.55 18.49
CA GLY A 26 -22.66 4.81 17.75
C GLY A 26 -21.58 5.82 18.10
N CYS A 27 -20.67 5.53 19.05
CA CYS A 27 -19.58 6.42 19.39
C CYS A 27 -18.49 6.37 18.30
N VAL A 28 -17.92 7.54 17.96
CA VAL A 28 -16.79 7.64 17.03
C VAL A 28 -15.57 6.88 17.59
N LEU A 29 -14.95 6.05 16.76
CA LEU A 29 -13.73 5.32 17.10
C LEU A 29 -12.50 6.18 16.80
N GLY A 30 -11.73 6.47 17.84
CA GLY A 30 -10.45 7.15 17.73
C GLY A 30 -9.26 6.17 17.58
N PRO A 31 -8.09 6.67 17.17
CA PRO A 31 -6.89 5.84 17.00
C PRO A 31 -6.37 5.22 18.31
N SER A 32 -6.79 5.75 19.45
CA SER A 32 -6.42 5.25 20.78
C SER A 32 -7.43 4.27 21.37
N ASP A 33 -8.54 4.02 20.70
CA ASP A 33 -9.58 3.13 21.20
C ASP A 33 -9.09 1.68 21.31
N LYS A 34 -9.44 1.03 22.41
CA LYS A 34 -9.06 -0.37 22.66
C LYS A 34 -9.53 -1.30 21.54
N ILE A 35 -10.72 -1.06 20.98
CA ILE A 35 -11.27 -1.86 19.88
C ILE A 35 -10.36 -1.78 18.66
N PHE A 36 -9.93 -0.56 18.30
CA PHE A 36 -9.03 -0.33 17.16
C PHE A 36 -7.66 -0.98 17.38
N THR A 37 -7.07 -0.77 18.56
CA THR A 37 -5.75 -1.31 18.91
C THR A 37 -5.76 -2.83 18.99
N GLN A 38 -6.79 -3.42 19.57
CA GLN A 38 -6.94 -4.89 19.66
C GLN A 38 -7.17 -5.53 18.30
N THR A 39 -8.03 -4.95 17.46
CA THR A 39 -8.30 -5.45 16.12
C THR A 39 -7.05 -5.37 15.25
N SER A 40 -6.32 -4.25 15.30
CA SER A 40 -5.04 -4.08 14.60
C SER A 40 -4.00 -5.10 15.05
N ALA A 41 -3.93 -5.39 16.36
CA ALA A 41 -3.02 -6.40 16.89
C ALA A 41 -3.36 -7.81 16.38
N ARG A 42 -4.64 -8.18 16.40
CA ARG A 42 -5.11 -9.49 15.89
C ARG A 42 -4.82 -9.67 14.40
N ILE A 43 -5.08 -8.64 13.58
CA ILE A 43 -4.80 -8.69 12.14
C ILE A 43 -3.29 -8.83 11.91
N ARG A 44 -2.48 -8.04 12.61
CA ARG A 44 -1.01 -8.10 12.51
C ARG A 44 -0.49 -9.51 12.88
N GLU A 45 -0.97 -10.08 13.96
CA GLU A 45 -0.57 -11.40 14.42
C GLU A 45 -1.01 -12.50 13.44
N GLY A 46 -2.27 -12.47 12.99
CA GLY A 46 -2.79 -13.40 11.98
C GLY A 46 -2.08 -13.32 10.62
N ALA A 47 -1.55 -12.14 10.27
CA ALA A 47 -0.76 -11.94 9.06
C ALA A 47 0.75 -12.24 9.23
N GLY A 48 1.20 -12.69 10.42
CA GLY A 48 2.61 -12.96 10.69
C GLY A 48 3.52 -11.72 10.67
N LEU A 49 2.95 -10.52 10.81
CA LEU A 49 3.72 -9.27 10.76
C LEU A 49 4.44 -8.99 12.09
N PRO A 50 5.62 -8.33 12.06
CA PRO A 50 6.37 -8.01 13.25
C PRO A 50 5.56 -7.18 14.27
N LYS A 51 5.83 -7.37 15.57
CA LYS A 51 5.12 -6.66 16.66
C LYS A 51 5.22 -5.13 16.56
N ASN A 52 6.32 -4.62 16.03
CA ASN A 52 6.56 -3.19 15.81
C ASN A 52 5.93 -2.65 14.52
N PHE A 53 5.29 -3.50 13.70
CA PHE A 53 4.63 -3.05 12.49
C PHE A 53 3.42 -2.18 12.81
N ARG A 54 3.47 -0.93 12.39
CA ARG A 54 2.40 0.07 12.60
C ARG A 54 1.34 -0.10 11.51
N MET A 55 0.28 -0.86 11.80
CA MET A 55 -0.73 -1.30 10.83
C MET A 55 -1.18 -0.19 9.86
N VAL A 56 -1.78 0.88 10.37
CA VAL A 56 -2.33 1.95 9.52
C VAL A 56 -1.24 2.64 8.71
N HIS A 57 -0.12 2.94 9.36
CA HIS A 57 1.00 3.62 8.71
C HIS A 57 1.71 2.72 7.69
N GLY A 58 1.90 1.45 8.03
CA GLY A 58 2.48 0.46 7.13
C GLY A 58 1.62 0.22 5.89
N LEU A 59 0.31 0.04 6.05
CA LEU A 59 -0.62 -0.09 4.92
C LEU A 59 -0.64 1.15 4.04
N ARG A 60 -0.57 2.35 4.65
CA ARG A 60 -0.44 3.60 3.92
C ARG A 60 0.85 3.67 3.09
N HIS A 61 1.97 3.18 3.64
CA HIS A 61 3.22 3.09 2.89
C HIS A 61 3.10 2.11 1.72
N VAL A 62 2.53 0.93 1.94
CA VAL A 62 2.29 -0.04 0.86
C VAL A 62 1.42 0.57 -0.24
N PHE A 63 0.32 1.23 0.12
CA PHE A 63 -0.54 1.94 -0.83
C PHE A 63 0.25 2.95 -1.68
N GLY A 64 1.02 3.84 -1.01
CA GLY A 64 1.82 4.85 -1.71
C GLY A 64 2.86 4.24 -2.65
N THR A 65 3.56 3.21 -2.21
CA THR A 65 4.57 2.53 -3.02
C THR A 65 3.96 1.82 -4.23
N LEU A 66 2.86 1.08 -4.05
CA LEU A 66 2.17 0.39 -5.16
C LEU A 66 1.68 1.37 -6.22
N HIS A 67 1.08 2.50 -5.80
CA HIS A 67 0.66 3.54 -6.74
C HIS A 67 1.83 4.19 -7.47
N ALA A 68 2.93 4.44 -6.79
CA ALA A 68 4.13 5.00 -7.40
C ALA A 68 4.73 4.03 -8.43
N VAL A 69 4.83 2.73 -8.11
CA VAL A 69 5.30 1.67 -9.03
C VAL A 69 4.35 1.52 -10.22
N ALA A 70 3.04 1.67 -10.01
CA ALA A 70 2.04 1.68 -11.08
C ALA A 70 2.07 2.95 -11.97
N GLY A 71 2.97 3.91 -11.69
CA GLY A 71 3.11 5.12 -12.50
C GLY A 71 2.08 6.20 -12.20
N THR A 72 1.41 6.17 -11.06
CA THR A 72 0.47 7.22 -10.67
C THR A 72 1.19 8.56 -10.53
N LEU A 73 0.63 9.60 -11.14
CA LEU A 73 1.19 10.95 -11.08
C LEU A 73 1.35 11.43 -9.62
N ALA A 74 2.48 12.04 -9.29
CA ALA A 74 2.79 12.47 -7.93
C ALA A 74 1.72 13.38 -7.31
N LEU A 75 1.13 14.29 -8.10
CA LEU A 75 0.06 15.18 -7.64
C LEU A 75 -1.21 14.39 -7.30
N LEU A 76 -1.60 13.45 -8.16
CA LEU A 76 -2.76 12.60 -7.91
C LEU A 76 -2.53 11.71 -6.67
N LEU A 77 -1.34 11.14 -6.55
CA LEU A 77 -0.98 10.34 -5.38
C LEU A 77 -0.99 11.17 -4.09
N LYS A 78 -0.53 12.43 -4.15
CA LYS A 78 -0.63 13.37 -3.03
C LYS A 78 -2.08 13.55 -2.57
N GLU A 79 -3.01 13.73 -3.50
CA GLU A 79 -4.45 13.89 -3.21
C GLU A 79 -5.04 12.60 -2.62
N LEU A 80 -4.79 11.46 -3.26
CA LEU A 80 -5.26 10.14 -2.79
C LEU A 80 -4.77 9.83 -1.37
N MET A 81 -3.56 10.22 -1.05
CA MET A 81 -2.97 10.04 0.28
C MET A 81 -3.29 11.17 1.24
N THR A 82 -4.00 12.20 0.83
CA THR A 82 -4.30 13.39 1.64
C THR A 82 -3.05 14.02 2.27
N HIS A 83 -1.94 14.02 1.54
CA HIS A 83 -0.71 14.64 2.00
C HIS A 83 -0.78 16.16 1.85
N LYS A 84 -0.47 16.88 2.93
CA LYS A 84 -0.38 18.35 2.89
C LYS A 84 0.78 18.83 2.04
N ASP A 85 1.93 18.12 2.12
CA ASP A 85 3.15 18.44 1.41
C ASP A 85 3.45 17.39 0.32
N LEU A 86 3.83 17.89 -0.86
CA LEU A 86 4.23 17.05 -1.99
C LEU A 86 5.51 16.26 -1.71
N ASN A 87 6.44 16.81 -0.94
CA ASN A 87 7.71 16.13 -0.61
C ASN A 87 7.49 14.79 0.08
N THR A 88 6.43 14.69 0.89
CA THR A 88 6.05 13.41 1.51
C THR A 88 5.68 12.36 0.48
N THR A 89 5.08 12.76 -0.63
CA THR A 89 4.68 11.87 -1.74
C THR A 89 5.86 11.53 -2.64
N LEU A 90 6.77 12.46 -2.89
CA LEU A 90 7.94 12.25 -3.75
C LEU A 90 8.84 11.12 -3.27
N ARG A 91 8.87 10.84 -1.97
CA ARG A 91 9.60 9.67 -1.44
C ARG A 91 9.13 8.34 -2.04
N TYR A 92 7.85 8.19 -2.32
CA TYR A 92 7.32 6.97 -2.97
C TYR A 92 7.73 6.90 -4.43
N ILE A 93 7.76 8.04 -5.12
CA ILE A 93 8.21 8.11 -6.51
C ILE A 93 9.71 7.77 -6.61
N GLU A 94 10.52 8.26 -5.67
CA GLU A 94 11.94 7.95 -5.59
C GLU A 94 12.19 6.44 -5.37
N ILE A 95 11.44 5.81 -4.45
CA ILE A 95 11.51 4.36 -4.22
C ILE A 95 11.19 3.61 -5.52
N ALA A 96 10.09 3.94 -6.18
CA ALA A 96 9.66 3.31 -7.43
C ALA A 96 10.71 3.50 -8.56
N SER A 97 11.29 4.70 -8.66
CA SER A 97 12.35 4.99 -9.62
C SER A 97 13.62 4.17 -9.37
N ASN A 98 14.02 4.01 -8.12
CA ASN A 98 15.17 3.20 -7.76
C ASN A 98 14.96 1.71 -8.06
N GLU A 99 13.76 1.18 -7.81
CA GLU A 99 13.40 -0.20 -8.17
C GLU A 99 13.43 -0.42 -9.69
N ALA A 100 12.88 0.51 -10.46
CA ALA A 100 12.90 0.47 -11.93
C ALA A 100 14.34 0.52 -12.46
N LYS A 101 15.20 1.36 -11.88
CA LYS A 101 16.62 1.43 -12.24
C LYS A 101 17.33 0.10 -11.96
N GLN A 102 17.15 -0.48 -10.78
CA GLN A 102 17.75 -1.77 -10.43
C GLN A 102 17.30 -2.89 -11.38
N ALA A 103 16.02 -2.91 -11.76
CA ALA A 103 15.51 -3.88 -12.74
C ALA A 103 16.15 -3.68 -14.12
N SER A 104 16.34 -2.42 -14.55
CA SER A 104 17.03 -2.08 -15.80
C SER A 104 18.49 -2.51 -15.78
N ASP A 105 19.21 -2.24 -14.70
CA ASP A 105 20.61 -2.59 -14.53
C ASP A 105 20.81 -4.13 -14.59
N LYS A 106 19.94 -4.89 -13.89
CA LYS A 106 19.96 -6.36 -13.97
C LYS A 106 19.70 -6.88 -15.38
N THR A 107 18.78 -6.25 -16.10
CA THR A 107 18.49 -6.61 -17.50
C THR A 107 19.71 -6.32 -18.37
N GLY A 108 20.36 -5.17 -18.18
CA GLY A 108 21.61 -4.81 -18.86
C GLY A 108 22.72 -5.84 -18.63
N GLU A 109 22.92 -6.28 -17.38
CA GLU A 109 23.89 -7.32 -17.07
C GLU A 109 23.61 -8.66 -17.78
N ILE A 110 22.33 -9.05 -17.87
CA ILE A 110 21.92 -10.28 -18.59
C ILE A 110 22.23 -10.16 -20.07
N ILE A 111 21.91 -9.01 -20.68
CA ILE A 111 22.19 -8.74 -22.09
C ILE A 111 23.69 -8.77 -22.35
N ASP A 112 24.49 -8.12 -21.50
CA ASP A 112 25.95 -8.09 -21.60
C ASP A 112 26.57 -9.49 -21.53
N LYS A 113 26.11 -10.32 -20.61
CA LYS A 113 26.54 -11.74 -20.51
C LYS A 113 26.19 -12.53 -21.77
N HIS A 114 25.01 -12.29 -22.33
CA HIS A 114 24.58 -12.94 -23.56
C HIS A 114 25.43 -12.56 -24.76
N ILE A 115 25.73 -11.25 -24.87
CA ILE A 115 26.59 -10.73 -25.96
C ILE A 115 28.03 -11.26 -25.87
N LYS A 116 28.55 -11.40 -24.65
CA LYS A 116 29.89 -11.91 -24.38
C LYS A 116 30.02 -13.43 -24.50
N GLY A 117 28.93 -14.15 -24.75
CA GLY A 117 28.90 -15.62 -24.90
C GLY A 117 28.94 -16.40 -23.59
N ASP A 118 28.88 -15.72 -22.44
CA ASP A 118 28.92 -16.34 -21.11
C ASP A 118 27.49 -16.74 -20.58
N TYR A 119 26.50 -16.71 -21.49
CA TYR A 119 25.12 -17.04 -21.10
C TYR A 119 24.88 -18.55 -21.14
N SER A 120 24.62 -19.13 -19.97
CA SER A 120 24.01 -20.45 -19.85
C SER A 120 22.50 -20.29 -19.61
N PRO A 121 21.61 -20.76 -20.49
CA PRO A 121 20.17 -20.61 -20.29
C PRO A 121 19.76 -21.35 -19.03
N ASN A 122 19.17 -20.62 -18.09
CA ASN A 122 18.59 -21.20 -16.89
C ASN A 122 17.52 -22.24 -17.28
N ALA A 123 17.55 -23.41 -16.65
CA ALA A 123 16.67 -24.56 -16.91
C ALA A 123 15.16 -24.30 -16.67
N ASN A 124 14.78 -23.06 -16.37
CA ASN A 124 13.41 -22.64 -16.08
C ASN A 124 12.74 -21.84 -17.20
N VAL A 125 13.30 -21.83 -18.40
CA VAL A 125 12.54 -21.32 -19.57
C VAL A 125 11.53 -22.37 -19.96
N VAL A 126 10.28 -22.19 -19.54
CA VAL A 126 9.14 -22.98 -20.01
C VAL A 126 9.04 -22.76 -21.52
N ASN A 127 9.33 -23.81 -22.30
CA ASN A 127 9.12 -23.80 -23.76
C ASN A 127 7.61 -23.63 -24.02
N LEU A 128 7.19 -22.44 -24.39
CA LEU A 128 5.86 -22.15 -24.91
C LEU A 128 5.80 -22.58 -26.42
N THR A 129 6.04 -23.85 -26.67
CA THR A 129 5.77 -24.45 -28.00
C THR A 129 4.74 -25.55 -27.79
N SER A 130 3.49 -25.21 -28.00
CA SER A 130 2.45 -26.07 -28.63
C SER A 130 1.22 -25.24 -28.92
#